data_8e8ec024ff23442b3d505b5cfe11df0d
#
_entry.id   8e8ec024ff23442b3d505b5cfe11df0d
#
_cell.length_a   1.000
_cell.length_b   1.000
_cell.length_c   1.000
_cell.angle_alpha   90.00
_cell.angle_beta   90.00
_cell.angle_gamma   90.00
#
_symmetry.space_group_name_H-M   'P 1'
#
loop_
_entity.id
_entity.type
_entity.pdbx_description
1 polymer ?
#
loop_
_entity_poly.entity_id
_entity_poly.type
_entity_poly.pdbx_seq_one_letter_code
_entity_poly.pdbx_strand_id
1 'polypeptide(L)'
;MLVIEKLNSNVSEIIDTFIARIYLTFGNTKSAKDKLIKLVTKYPESYAGHKLLAQIYEKEGGHRKAVDEYVQAIDLNKNDYDSYYKVANILTDLDKKDDAIKMLNNLLSKKPDYTEATIALGDLLIEKENYKEAVNIYTEALKYSPISFDLNYNLGIVYTMLNDFQSAKLYYEKAAELNSLVYNTKYSLAEIAIMYKELEEAEQYFLQVTEDEELCADAYLELAKIYLIKNDKDKAIQYANVAIQENPKRIVEKIRNDVTFAIIIAKLSIPFNLEIEGEEEEKHKLTKKEIKAKEHLEQMVEITKKIGFNDVGIHKKNIKVKDEEFEINNQKERE
;
A
#
# COMPACT_ATOMS: atom_id res chain seq x y z
N MET A 1 61.54 5.71 -0.42
CA MET A 1 60.82 6.88 0.12
C MET A 1 59.34 6.84 -0.19
N LEU A 2 58.92 6.82 -1.46
CA LEU A 2 57.48 6.75 -1.88
C LEU A 2 56.68 5.61 -1.24
N VAL A 3 57.23 4.41 -1.07
CA VAL A 3 56.51 3.26 -0.48
C VAL A 3 56.23 3.48 1.03
N ILE A 4 57.19 4.05 1.74
CA ILE A 4 57.07 4.33 3.19
C ILE A 4 56.05 5.49 3.42
N GLU A 5 56.04 6.49 2.56
CA GLU A 5 55.08 7.61 2.61
C GLU A 5 53.64 7.12 2.33
N LYS A 6 53.47 6.22 1.35
CA LYS A 6 52.18 5.61 1.03
C LYS A 6 51.69 4.68 2.16
N LEU A 7 52.56 3.91 2.79
CA LEU A 7 52.26 3.11 3.97
C LEU A 7 51.83 3.97 5.16
N ASN A 8 52.54 5.06 5.45
CA ASN A 8 52.24 6.01 6.54
C ASN A 8 50.90 6.73 6.25
N SER A 9 50.63 7.07 5.00
CA SER A 9 49.34 7.66 4.55
C SER A 9 48.18 6.71 4.82
N ASN A 10 48.26 5.44 4.42
CA ASN A 10 47.25 4.44 4.66
C ASN A 10 46.98 4.18 6.16
N VAL A 11 48.05 4.12 6.98
CA VAL A 11 47.93 3.96 8.43
C VAL A 11 47.20 5.16 9.06
N SER A 12 47.56 6.40 8.65
CA SER A 12 46.92 7.62 9.14
C SER A 12 45.43 7.68 8.75
N GLU A 13 45.07 7.27 7.53
CA GLU A 13 43.65 7.17 7.08
C GLU A 13 42.84 6.18 7.93
N ILE A 14 43.41 4.99 8.19
CA ILE A 14 42.77 3.96 9.00
C ILE A 14 42.52 4.47 10.43
N ILE A 15 43.54 5.12 11.05
CA ILE A 15 43.42 5.70 12.39
C ILE A 15 42.37 6.79 12.42
N ASP A 16 42.34 7.70 11.47
CA ASP A 16 41.38 8.79 11.39
C ASP A 16 39.96 8.30 11.22
N THR A 17 39.76 7.26 10.37
CA THR A 17 38.47 6.59 10.19
C THR A 17 38.00 5.87 11.46
N PHE A 18 38.91 5.20 12.15
CA PHE A 18 38.65 4.54 13.44
C PHE A 18 38.22 5.52 14.52
N ILE A 19 38.92 6.66 14.65
CA ILE A 19 38.56 7.73 15.58
C ILE A 19 37.19 8.29 15.28
N ALA A 20 36.85 8.51 13.99
CA ALA A 20 35.52 8.96 13.60
C ALA A 20 34.42 7.95 13.99
N ARG A 21 34.67 6.66 13.82
CA ARG A 21 33.75 5.60 14.29
C ARG A 21 33.57 5.60 15.79
N ILE A 22 34.64 5.79 16.57
CA ILE A 22 34.56 5.95 18.03
C ILE A 22 33.65 7.13 18.39
N TYR A 23 33.81 8.29 17.76
CA TYR A 23 32.91 9.42 18.00
C TYR A 23 31.47 9.10 17.71
N LEU A 24 31.16 8.33 16.64
CA LEU A 24 29.82 7.89 16.29
C LEU A 24 29.24 6.94 17.33
N THR A 25 30.02 5.97 17.84
CA THR A 25 29.55 5.03 18.88
C THR A 25 29.18 5.72 20.19
N PHE A 26 29.87 6.82 20.53
CA PHE A 26 29.59 7.66 21.71
C PHE A 26 28.56 8.79 21.42
N GLY A 27 27.92 8.78 20.24
CA GLY A 27 26.91 9.76 19.88
C GLY A 27 27.45 11.17 19.55
N ASN A 28 28.77 11.35 19.51
CA ASN A 28 29.38 12.63 19.18
C ASN A 28 29.45 12.83 17.64
N THR A 29 28.30 12.97 17.01
CA THR A 29 28.16 13.09 15.55
C THR A 29 28.93 14.33 15.02
N LYS A 30 28.92 15.43 15.76
CA LYS A 30 29.64 16.66 15.34
C LYS A 30 31.12 16.43 15.20
N SER A 31 31.79 15.88 16.23
CA SER A 31 33.23 15.61 16.18
C SER A 31 33.58 14.55 15.12
N ALA A 32 32.71 13.53 14.94
CA ALA A 32 32.88 12.56 13.88
C ALA A 32 32.82 13.22 12.49
N LYS A 33 31.86 14.07 12.25
CA LYS A 33 31.68 14.81 10.99
C LYS A 33 32.89 15.71 10.69
N ASP A 34 33.31 16.52 11.66
CA ASP A 34 34.48 17.40 11.50
C ASP A 34 35.76 16.59 11.19
N LYS A 35 35.91 15.43 11.84
CA LYS A 35 37.01 14.51 11.57
C LYS A 35 36.96 13.91 10.18
N LEU A 36 35.76 13.47 9.73
CA LEU A 36 35.56 12.87 8.43
C LEU A 36 35.73 13.87 7.29
N ILE A 37 35.27 15.12 7.45
CA ILE A 37 35.51 16.18 6.46
C ILE A 37 37.02 16.40 6.27
N LYS A 38 37.80 16.49 7.35
CA LYS A 38 39.27 16.61 7.26
C LYS A 38 39.89 15.38 6.62
N LEU A 39 39.33 14.18 6.91
CA LEU A 39 39.82 12.92 6.37
C LEU A 39 39.63 12.87 4.84
N VAL A 40 38.40 13.09 4.33
CA VAL A 40 38.15 13.04 2.88
C VAL A 40 38.84 14.17 2.11
N THR A 41 39.08 15.32 2.79
CA THR A 41 39.85 16.40 2.18
C THR A 41 41.35 16.01 2.04
N LYS A 42 41.91 15.32 3.04
CA LYS A 42 43.29 14.84 3.02
C LYS A 42 43.48 13.58 2.17
N TYR A 43 42.51 12.69 2.20
CA TYR A 43 42.49 11.41 1.52
C TYR A 43 41.20 11.28 0.64
N PRO A 44 41.16 11.91 -0.53
CA PRO A 44 39.96 11.86 -1.40
C PRO A 44 39.58 10.45 -1.89
N GLU A 45 40.52 9.49 -1.79
CA GLU A 45 40.28 8.09 -2.16
C GLU A 45 39.82 7.24 -0.95
N SER A 46 39.45 7.87 0.16
CA SER A 46 38.97 7.15 1.35
C SER A 46 37.51 6.72 1.18
N TYR A 47 37.30 5.53 0.68
CA TYR A 47 35.97 4.91 0.59
C TYR A 47 35.20 4.96 1.92
N ALA A 48 35.86 4.53 3.01
CA ALA A 48 35.25 4.51 4.32
C ALA A 48 34.91 5.90 4.84
N GLY A 49 35.76 6.89 4.56
CA GLY A 49 35.54 8.30 4.90
C GLY A 49 34.28 8.85 4.23
N HIS A 50 34.17 8.70 2.92
CA HIS A 50 33.01 9.15 2.16
C HIS A 50 31.73 8.44 2.60
N LYS A 51 31.75 7.09 2.75
CA LYS A 51 30.57 6.34 3.19
C LYS A 51 30.09 6.78 4.58
N LEU A 52 30.97 6.94 5.55
CA LEU A 52 30.60 7.39 6.90
C LEU A 52 30.08 8.84 6.90
N LEU A 53 30.67 9.72 6.11
CA LEU A 53 30.23 11.11 5.98
C LEU A 53 28.85 11.19 5.33
N ALA A 54 28.61 10.38 4.30
CA ALA A 54 27.29 10.23 3.67
C ALA A 54 26.22 9.83 4.68
N GLN A 55 26.49 8.80 5.51
CA GLN A 55 25.57 8.34 6.56
C GLN A 55 25.24 9.44 7.57
N ILE A 56 26.22 10.29 7.93
CA ILE A 56 25.99 11.42 8.82
C ILE A 56 25.08 12.45 8.14
N TYR A 57 25.35 12.79 6.88
CA TYR A 57 24.52 13.73 6.14
C TYR A 57 23.09 13.21 5.95
N GLU A 58 22.92 11.93 5.64
CA GLU A 58 21.59 11.27 5.55
C GLU A 58 20.82 11.44 6.87
N LYS A 59 21.45 11.09 8.00
CA LYS A 59 20.83 11.21 9.32
C LYS A 59 20.49 12.66 9.72
N GLU A 60 21.26 13.64 9.25
CA GLU A 60 21.00 15.06 9.48
C GLU A 60 20.00 15.68 8.48
N GLY A 61 19.44 14.89 7.55
CA GLY A 61 18.54 15.37 6.49
C GLY A 61 19.23 16.14 5.38
N GLY A 62 20.56 16.07 5.32
CA GLY A 62 21.39 16.73 4.30
C GLY A 62 21.43 15.95 2.98
N HIS A 63 20.26 15.61 2.42
CA HIS A 63 20.08 14.67 1.31
C HIS A 63 21.03 14.88 0.12
N ARG A 64 21.20 16.12 -0.35
CA ARG A 64 22.12 16.40 -1.48
C ARG A 64 23.58 16.04 -1.15
N LYS A 65 24.04 16.44 0.04
CA LYS A 65 25.43 16.13 0.48
C LYS A 65 25.59 14.63 0.71
N ALA A 66 24.57 13.94 1.23
CA ALA A 66 24.61 12.51 1.41
C ALA A 66 24.75 11.79 0.04
N VAL A 67 23.97 12.19 -0.96
CA VAL A 67 24.10 11.64 -2.34
C VAL A 67 25.50 11.88 -2.89
N ASP A 68 26.06 13.10 -2.77
CA ASP A 68 27.40 13.42 -3.29
C ASP A 68 28.46 12.50 -2.66
N GLU A 69 28.42 12.30 -1.35
CA GLU A 69 29.38 11.47 -0.64
C GLU A 69 29.18 9.97 -0.89
N TYR A 70 27.92 9.48 -1.00
CA TYR A 70 27.65 8.10 -1.40
C TYR A 70 28.11 7.83 -2.83
N VAL A 71 27.95 8.76 -3.76
CA VAL A 71 28.44 8.62 -5.13
C VAL A 71 29.96 8.52 -5.16
N GLN A 72 30.68 9.33 -4.34
CA GLN A 72 32.13 9.18 -4.19
C GLN A 72 32.50 7.79 -3.65
N ALA A 73 31.79 7.29 -2.64
CA ALA A 73 32.01 5.95 -2.11
C ALA A 73 31.77 4.86 -3.19
N ILE A 74 30.70 4.98 -3.99
CA ILE A 74 30.42 4.10 -5.11
C ILE A 74 31.52 4.15 -6.18
N ASP A 75 32.05 5.32 -6.48
CA ASP A 75 33.13 5.48 -7.46
C ASP A 75 34.41 4.78 -7.01
N LEU A 76 34.69 4.79 -5.72
CA LEU A 76 35.83 4.11 -5.11
C LEU A 76 35.61 2.60 -4.93
N ASN A 77 34.38 2.18 -4.67
CA ASN A 77 34.01 0.77 -4.54
C ASN A 77 32.71 0.47 -5.30
N LYS A 78 32.84 0.01 -6.54
CA LYS A 78 31.70 -0.32 -7.41
C LYS A 78 30.82 -1.48 -6.90
N ASN A 79 31.24 -2.19 -5.86
CA ASN A 79 30.50 -3.27 -5.25
C ASN A 79 29.84 -2.84 -3.92
N ASP A 80 29.80 -1.55 -3.62
CA ASP A 80 29.07 -1.03 -2.46
C ASP A 80 27.56 -0.90 -2.77
N TYR A 81 26.89 -2.04 -2.90
CA TYR A 81 25.48 -2.14 -3.26
C TYR A 81 24.57 -1.39 -2.29
N ASP A 82 24.92 -1.33 -1.00
CA ASP A 82 24.21 -0.56 0.02
C ASP A 82 24.18 0.94 -0.33
N SER A 83 25.31 1.52 -0.72
CA SER A 83 25.37 2.93 -1.13
C SER A 83 24.55 3.22 -2.39
N TYR A 84 24.49 2.31 -3.38
CA TYR A 84 23.58 2.45 -4.54
C TYR A 84 22.12 2.53 -4.07
N TYR A 85 21.71 1.61 -3.18
CA TYR A 85 20.34 1.57 -2.67
C TYR A 85 20.01 2.83 -1.86
N LYS A 86 20.94 3.29 -1.00
CA LYS A 86 20.78 4.53 -0.23
C LYS A 86 20.62 5.76 -1.12
N VAL A 87 21.43 5.89 -2.18
CA VAL A 87 21.29 6.98 -3.16
C VAL A 87 19.92 6.93 -3.83
N ALA A 88 19.48 5.74 -4.24
CA ALA A 88 18.18 5.60 -4.89
C ALA A 88 17.02 6.04 -3.97
N ASN A 89 17.03 5.62 -2.70
CA ASN A 89 16.01 6.02 -1.73
C ASN A 89 16.01 7.54 -1.51
N ILE A 90 17.19 8.15 -1.30
CA ILE A 90 17.30 9.60 -1.14
C ILE A 90 16.81 10.34 -2.40
N LEU A 91 17.09 9.82 -3.59
CA LEU A 91 16.59 10.40 -4.83
C LEU A 91 15.07 10.29 -4.95
N THR A 92 14.48 9.20 -4.46
CA THR A 92 13.02 9.03 -4.37
C THR A 92 12.41 10.07 -3.42
N ASP A 93 12.97 10.25 -2.23
CA ASP A 93 12.53 11.26 -1.26
C ASP A 93 12.64 12.71 -1.80
N LEU A 94 13.59 12.94 -2.70
CA LEU A 94 13.76 14.22 -3.41
C LEU A 94 12.87 14.36 -4.66
N ASP A 95 11.95 13.44 -4.89
CA ASP A 95 11.09 13.33 -6.09
C ASP A 95 11.86 13.25 -7.42
N LYS A 96 13.11 12.73 -7.37
CA LYS A 96 13.94 12.48 -8.54
C LYS A 96 13.82 11.03 -9.01
N LYS A 97 12.58 10.60 -9.29
CA LYS A 97 12.23 9.20 -9.58
C LYS A 97 13.01 8.60 -10.75
N ASP A 98 13.24 9.36 -11.83
CA ASP A 98 14.01 8.87 -12.98
C ASP A 98 15.48 8.56 -12.66
N ASP A 99 16.10 9.37 -11.80
CA ASP A 99 17.47 9.13 -11.38
C ASP A 99 17.54 7.99 -10.35
N ALA A 100 16.53 7.84 -9.49
CA ALA A 100 16.39 6.70 -8.60
C ALA A 100 16.26 5.38 -9.39
N ILE A 101 15.41 5.34 -10.43
CA ILE A 101 15.25 4.19 -11.32
C ILE A 101 16.57 3.82 -11.99
N LYS A 102 17.34 4.80 -12.51
CA LYS A 102 18.67 4.54 -13.10
C LYS A 102 19.63 3.94 -12.07
N MET A 103 19.61 4.45 -10.85
CA MET A 103 20.49 3.97 -9.77
C MET A 103 20.14 2.52 -9.38
N LEU A 104 18.83 2.20 -9.24
CA LEU A 104 18.35 0.85 -8.93
C LEU A 104 18.66 -0.13 -10.07
N ASN A 105 18.46 0.26 -11.33
CA ASN A 105 18.83 -0.57 -12.48
C ASN A 105 20.35 -0.86 -12.52
N ASN A 106 21.17 0.14 -12.21
CA ASN A 106 22.62 -0.05 -12.12
C ASN A 106 23.00 -1.01 -10.97
N LEU A 107 22.34 -0.90 -9.82
CA LEU A 107 22.49 -1.85 -8.72
C LEU A 107 22.12 -3.27 -9.14
N LEU A 108 20.92 -3.47 -9.69
CA LEU A 108 20.40 -4.78 -10.07
C LEU A 108 21.17 -5.42 -11.22
N SER A 109 21.77 -4.62 -12.12
CA SER A 109 22.69 -5.15 -13.16
C SER A 109 23.95 -5.80 -12.58
N LYS A 110 24.36 -5.40 -11.36
CA LYS A 110 25.55 -5.92 -10.66
C LYS A 110 25.18 -6.98 -9.61
N LYS A 111 24.04 -6.82 -8.98
CA LYS A 111 23.52 -7.70 -7.94
C LYS A 111 22.04 -7.99 -8.18
N PRO A 112 21.69 -8.94 -9.07
CA PRO A 112 20.30 -9.24 -9.45
C PRO A 112 19.44 -9.80 -8.31
N ASP A 113 20.06 -10.35 -7.28
CA ASP A 113 19.42 -10.93 -6.10
C ASP A 113 19.17 -9.93 -4.95
N TYR A 114 19.29 -8.63 -5.23
CA TYR A 114 19.02 -7.58 -4.23
C TYR A 114 17.51 -7.27 -4.19
N THR A 115 16.77 -8.05 -3.39
CA THR A 115 15.30 -8.03 -3.34
C THR A 115 14.74 -6.66 -2.98
N GLU A 116 15.35 -5.96 -2.01
CA GLU A 116 14.89 -4.63 -1.58
C GLU A 116 15.01 -3.58 -2.71
N ALA A 117 16.06 -3.68 -3.51
CA ALA A 117 16.21 -2.79 -4.69
C ALA A 117 15.19 -3.13 -5.79
N THR A 118 14.87 -4.42 -5.96
CA THR A 118 13.83 -4.85 -6.88
C THR A 118 12.46 -4.30 -6.47
N ILE A 119 12.12 -4.37 -5.18
CA ILE A 119 10.86 -3.85 -4.66
C ILE A 119 10.80 -2.34 -4.86
N ALA A 120 11.85 -1.61 -4.46
CA ALA A 120 11.91 -0.16 -4.63
C ALA A 120 11.79 0.27 -6.11
N LEU A 121 12.41 -0.47 -7.03
CA LEU A 121 12.28 -0.22 -8.46
C LEU A 121 10.86 -0.51 -8.95
N GLY A 122 10.26 -1.61 -8.50
CA GLY A 122 8.89 -1.98 -8.84
C GLY A 122 7.89 -0.92 -8.35
N ASP A 123 8.03 -0.41 -7.14
CA ASP A 123 7.17 0.65 -6.58
C ASP A 123 7.24 1.93 -7.42
N LEU A 124 8.44 2.35 -7.82
CA LEU A 124 8.62 3.51 -8.70
C LEU A 124 8.02 3.29 -10.10
N LEU A 125 8.09 2.07 -10.63
CA LEU A 125 7.47 1.72 -11.90
C LEU A 125 5.95 1.70 -11.80
N ILE A 126 5.39 1.23 -10.69
CA ILE A 126 3.94 1.27 -10.40
C ILE A 126 3.45 2.72 -10.32
N GLU A 127 4.15 3.59 -9.60
CA GLU A 127 3.82 5.02 -9.53
C GLU A 127 3.85 5.71 -10.92
N LYS A 128 4.69 5.21 -11.83
CA LYS A 128 4.76 5.69 -13.22
C LYS A 128 3.81 4.95 -14.16
N GLU A 129 2.94 4.10 -13.63
CA GLU A 129 2.01 3.24 -14.39
C GLU A 129 2.70 2.29 -15.39
N ASN A 130 3.99 2.04 -15.21
CA ASN A 130 4.78 1.12 -16.03
C ASN A 130 4.63 -0.34 -15.55
N TYR A 131 3.38 -0.79 -15.43
CA TYR A 131 3.04 -2.09 -14.85
C TYR A 131 3.71 -3.28 -15.53
N LYS A 132 3.83 -3.26 -16.86
CA LYS A 132 4.48 -4.36 -17.61
C LYS A 132 5.96 -4.50 -17.27
N GLU A 133 6.64 -3.39 -17.05
CA GLU A 133 8.05 -3.40 -16.66
C GLU A 133 8.19 -3.88 -15.22
N ALA A 134 7.30 -3.48 -14.31
CA ALA A 134 7.25 -3.97 -12.94
C ALA A 134 7.05 -5.50 -12.88
N VAL A 135 6.15 -6.06 -13.69
CA VAL A 135 5.99 -7.53 -13.81
C VAL A 135 7.30 -8.19 -14.23
N ASN A 136 7.98 -7.65 -15.24
CA ASN A 136 9.25 -8.23 -15.72
C ASN A 136 10.32 -8.22 -14.63
N ILE A 137 10.48 -7.12 -13.91
CA ILE A 137 11.47 -6.96 -12.84
C ILE A 137 11.19 -7.96 -11.70
N TYR A 138 9.95 -8.05 -11.23
CA TYR A 138 9.59 -8.99 -10.14
C TYR A 138 9.72 -10.46 -10.60
N THR A 139 9.33 -10.78 -11.83
CA THR A 139 9.46 -12.14 -12.37
C THR A 139 10.92 -12.56 -12.53
N GLU A 140 11.80 -11.66 -12.98
CA GLU A 140 13.23 -11.91 -13.01
C GLU A 140 13.81 -12.14 -11.61
N ALA A 141 13.41 -11.31 -10.64
CA ALA A 141 13.89 -11.46 -9.26
C ALA A 141 13.44 -12.78 -8.62
N LEU A 142 12.25 -13.30 -8.95
CA LEU A 142 11.80 -14.62 -8.50
C LEU A 142 12.71 -15.79 -8.96
N LYS A 143 13.50 -15.62 -10.02
CA LYS A 143 14.48 -16.65 -10.41
C LYS A 143 15.61 -16.79 -9.40
N TYR A 144 15.92 -15.72 -8.67
CA TYR A 144 16.96 -15.67 -7.63
C TYR A 144 16.38 -15.92 -6.24
N SER A 145 15.12 -15.52 -6.00
CA SER A 145 14.43 -15.64 -4.72
C SER A 145 13.03 -16.26 -4.91
N PRO A 146 12.93 -17.57 -5.29
CA PRO A 146 11.67 -18.18 -5.70
C PRO A 146 10.63 -18.33 -4.57
N ILE A 147 11.04 -18.25 -3.32
CA ILE A 147 10.18 -18.34 -2.13
C ILE A 147 10.00 -16.98 -1.43
N SER A 148 10.13 -15.88 -2.16
CA SER A 148 9.91 -14.55 -1.59
C SER A 148 8.42 -14.23 -1.50
N PHE A 149 7.93 -13.98 -0.28
CA PHE A 149 6.59 -13.47 -0.04
C PHE A 149 6.39 -12.13 -0.78
N ASP A 150 7.30 -11.17 -0.55
CA ASP A 150 7.16 -9.80 -1.06
C ASP A 150 7.06 -9.75 -2.58
N LEU A 151 7.89 -10.53 -3.29
CA LEU A 151 7.85 -10.56 -4.76
C LEU A 151 6.53 -11.14 -5.29
N ASN A 152 6.02 -12.22 -4.67
CA ASN A 152 4.72 -12.78 -5.07
C ASN A 152 3.58 -11.80 -4.74
N TYR A 153 3.59 -11.18 -3.56
CA TYR A 153 2.58 -10.20 -3.16
C TYR A 153 2.55 -9.00 -4.11
N ASN A 154 3.73 -8.43 -4.42
CA ASN A 154 3.84 -7.29 -5.35
C ASN A 154 3.44 -7.66 -6.79
N LEU A 155 3.73 -8.88 -7.26
CA LEU A 155 3.19 -9.37 -8.54
C LEU A 155 1.66 -9.43 -8.52
N GLY A 156 1.06 -9.88 -7.41
CA GLY A 156 -0.39 -9.84 -7.22
C GLY A 156 -0.93 -8.41 -7.38
N ILE A 157 -0.30 -7.43 -6.74
CA ILE A 157 -0.68 -6.01 -6.85
C ILE A 157 -0.61 -5.54 -8.31
N VAL A 158 0.52 -5.77 -8.98
CA VAL A 158 0.72 -5.28 -10.36
C VAL A 158 -0.26 -5.93 -11.33
N TYR A 159 -0.54 -7.22 -11.20
CA TYR A 159 -1.54 -7.89 -12.01
C TYR A 159 -2.96 -7.38 -11.74
N THR A 160 -3.27 -7.00 -10.49
CA THR A 160 -4.54 -6.31 -10.16
C THR A 160 -4.63 -4.98 -10.91
N MET A 161 -3.55 -4.17 -10.93
CA MET A 161 -3.50 -2.90 -11.68
C MET A 161 -3.63 -3.10 -13.20
N LEU A 162 -3.17 -4.23 -13.71
CA LEU A 162 -3.35 -4.63 -15.11
C LEU A 162 -4.72 -5.20 -15.42
N ASN A 163 -5.61 -5.35 -14.43
CA ASN A 163 -6.90 -6.05 -14.50
C ASN A 163 -6.77 -7.52 -14.93
N ASP A 164 -5.59 -8.12 -14.75
CA ASP A 164 -5.38 -9.57 -14.91
C ASP A 164 -5.59 -10.26 -13.56
N PHE A 165 -6.88 -10.37 -13.17
CA PHE A 165 -7.24 -10.92 -11.86
C PHE A 165 -6.92 -12.40 -11.71
N GLN A 166 -6.81 -13.15 -12.83
CA GLN A 166 -6.41 -14.55 -12.78
C GLN A 166 -4.94 -14.69 -12.34
N SER A 167 -4.05 -13.93 -12.96
CA SER A 167 -2.65 -13.90 -12.56
C SER A 167 -2.50 -13.31 -11.15
N ALA A 168 -3.26 -12.26 -10.81
CA ALA A 168 -3.25 -11.67 -9.47
C ALA A 168 -3.62 -12.70 -8.40
N LYS A 169 -4.73 -13.44 -8.57
CA LYS A 169 -5.15 -14.53 -7.66
C LYS A 169 -4.03 -15.55 -7.46
N LEU A 170 -3.43 -16.04 -8.56
CA LEU A 170 -2.34 -16.99 -8.51
C LEU A 170 -1.16 -16.52 -7.65
N TYR A 171 -0.73 -15.27 -7.82
CA TYR A 171 0.43 -14.74 -7.09
C TYR A 171 0.09 -14.39 -5.64
N TYR A 172 -1.12 -13.92 -5.33
CA TYR A 172 -1.56 -13.75 -3.96
C TYR A 172 -1.71 -15.10 -3.24
N GLU A 173 -2.21 -16.15 -3.89
CA GLU A 173 -2.26 -17.50 -3.32
C GLU A 173 -0.86 -18.01 -2.96
N LYS A 174 0.13 -17.86 -3.85
CA LYS A 174 1.52 -18.18 -3.57
C LYS A 174 2.10 -17.37 -2.39
N ALA A 175 1.76 -16.09 -2.30
CA ALA A 175 2.17 -15.27 -1.17
C ALA A 175 1.51 -15.75 0.15
N ALA A 176 0.23 -16.10 0.13
CA ALA A 176 -0.50 -16.61 1.29
C ALA A 176 0.03 -17.99 1.77
N GLU A 177 0.48 -18.83 0.84
CA GLU A 177 1.16 -20.10 1.18
C GLU A 177 2.49 -19.86 1.91
N LEU A 178 3.24 -18.82 1.52
CA LEU A 178 4.53 -18.47 2.11
C LEU A 178 4.37 -17.80 3.49
N ASN A 179 3.33 -17.02 3.68
CA ASN A 179 3.02 -16.39 4.96
C ASN A 179 1.52 -16.19 5.14
N SER A 180 0.89 -17.14 5.83
CA SER A 180 -0.56 -17.13 6.09
C SER A 180 -1.01 -16.09 7.12
N LEU A 181 -0.09 -15.45 7.85
CA LEU A 181 -0.40 -14.42 8.85
C LEU A 181 -0.47 -13.01 8.27
N VAL A 182 -0.18 -12.82 6.98
CA VAL A 182 -0.31 -11.52 6.32
C VAL A 182 -1.74 -11.37 5.80
N TYR A 183 -2.58 -10.73 6.60
CA TYR A 183 -4.01 -10.56 6.31
C TYR A 183 -4.29 -9.68 5.07
N ASN A 184 -3.39 -8.75 4.71
CA ASN A 184 -3.50 -7.98 3.47
C ASN A 184 -3.63 -8.87 2.22
N THR A 185 -2.93 -10.00 2.18
CA THR A 185 -3.03 -10.95 1.06
C THR A 185 -4.41 -11.59 0.98
N LYS A 186 -4.97 -11.98 2.13
CA LYS A 186 -6.34 -12.54 2.22
C LYS A 186 -7.38 -11.49 1.86
N TYR A 187 -7.16 -10.24 2.25
CA TYR A 187 -8.03 -9.12 1.87
C TYR A 187 -8.06 -8.96 0.35
N SER A 188 -6.90 -8.95 -0.30
CA SER A 188 -6.82 -8.86 -1.76
C SER A 188 -7.44 -10.05 -2.48
N LEU A 189 -7.28 -11.27 -1.94
CA LEU A 189 -7.97 -12.46 -2.47
C LEU A 189 -9.48 -12.35 -2.34
N ALA A 190 -9.98 -11.81 -1.22
CA ALA A 190 -11.41 -11.57 -1.03
C ALA A 190 -11.97 -10.55 -2.04
N GLU A 191 -11.25 -9.47 -2.30
CA GLU A 191 -11.62 -8.48 -3.32
C GLU A 191 -11.70 -9.10 -4.72
N ILE A 192 -10.71 -9.94 -5.09
CA ILE A 192 -10.72 -10.68 -6.36
C ILE A 192 -11.90 -11.64 -6.41
N ALA A 193 -12.20 -12.36 -5.32
CA ALA A 193 -13.36 -13.26 -5.27
C ALA A 193 -14.69 -12.49 -5.45
N ILE A 194 -14.83 -11.27 -4.90
CA ILE A 194 -15.98 -10.41 -5.19
C ILE A 194 -16.07 -10.09 -6.69
N MET A 195 -14.95 -9.77 -7.34
CA MET A 195 -14.93 -9.46 -8.78
C MET A 195 -15.36 -10.65 -9.64
N TYR A 196 -15.03 -11.87 -9.23
CA TYR A 196 -15.51 -13.11 -9.85
C TYR A 196 -16.90 -13.54 -9.36
N LYS A 197 -17.51 -12.79 -8.42
CA LYS A 197 -18.80 -13.11 -7.78
C LYS A 197 -18.78 -14.41 -6.97
N GLU A 198 -17.63 -14.82 -6.54
CA GLU A 198 -17.40 -15.94 -5.64
C GLU A 198 -17.63 -15.47 -4.18
N LEU A 199 -18.89 -15.06 -3.88
CA LEU A 199 -19.22 -14.38 -2.62
C LEU A 199 -18.99 -15.24 -1.38
N GLU A 200 -19.10 -16.55 -1.49
CA GLU A 200 -18.82 -17.50 -0.41
C GLU A 200 -17.32 -17.54 -0.11
N GLU A 201 -16.50 -17.55 -1.15
CA GLU A 201 -15.04 -17.51 -1.00
C GLU A 201 -14.57 -16.16 -0.41
N ALA A 202 -15.13 -15.06 -0.92
CA ALA A 202 -14.87 -13.72 -0.40
C ALA A 202 -15.21 -13.61 1.10
N GLU A 203 -16.40 -14.14 1.49
CA GLU A 203 -16.82 -14.18 2.88
C GLU A 203 -15.82 -14.94 3.76
N GLN A 204 -15.34 -16.11 3.32
CA GLN A 204 -14.37 -16.90 4.06
C GLN A 204 -13.03 -16.16 4.24
N TYR A 205 -12.54 -15.48 3.22
CA TYR A 205 -11.33 -14.68 3.33
C TYR A 205 -11.51 -13.49 4.27
N PHE A 206 -12.60 -12.71 4.13
CA PHE A 206 -12.83 -11.58 5.04
C PHE A 206 -13.03 -12.02 6.48
N LEU A 207 -13.68 -13.16 6.75
CA LEU A 207 -13.78 -13.70 8.10
C LEU A 207 -12.40 -13.99 8.72
N GLN A 208 -11.43 -14.44 7.92
CA GLN A 208 -10.07 -14.60 8.41
C GLN A 208 -9.38 -13.25 8.66
N VAL A 209 -9.67 -12.24 7.84
CA VAL A 209 -9.11 -10.88 8.01
C VAL A 209 -9.64 -10.18 9.26
N THR A 210 -10.81 -10.57 9.79
CA THR A 210 -11.32 -10.00 11.05
C THR A 210 -10.46 -10.32 12.27
N GLU A 211 -9.49 -11.23 12.15
CA GLU A 211 -8.51 -11.53 13.21
C GLU A 211 -7.38 -10.48 13.29
N ASP A 212 -7.25 -9.61 12.29
CA ASP A 212 -6.23 -8.55 12.23
C ASP A 212 -6.73 -7.28 12.88
N GLU A 213 -5.95 -6.70 13.80
CA GLU A 213 -6.35 -5.51 14.58
C GLU A 213 -6.52 -4.25 13.70
N GLU A 214 -5.79 -4.12 12.60
CA GLU A 214 -5.83 -2.95 11.72
C GLU A 214 -6.92 -3.06 10.65
N LEU A 215 -7.13 -4.27 10.12
CA LEU A 215 -8.02 -4.54 9.00
C LEU A 215 -9.41 -5.05 9.42
N CYS A 216 -9.61 -5.45 10.69
CA CYS A 216 -10.86 -6.05 11.16
C CYS A 216 -12.09 -5.18 10.86
N ALA A 217 -12.01 -3.88 11.13
CA ALA A 217 -13.12 -2.96 10.88
C ALA A 217 -13.50 -2.88 9.39
N ASP A 218 -12.50 -2.87 8.50
CA ASP A 218 -12.73 -2.85 7.07
C ASP A 218 -13.27 -4.20 6.57
N ALA A 219 -12.74 -5.31 7.10
CA ALA A 219 -13.22 -6.64 6.76
C ALA A 219 -14.70 -6.84 7.17
N TYR A 220 -15.09 -6.38 8.36
CA TYR A 220 -16.51 -6.40 8.76
C TYR A 220 -17.38 -5.51 7.86
N LEU A 221 -16.85 -4.37 7.40
CA LEU A 221 -17.58 -3.52 6.47
C LEU A 221 -17.79 -4.19 5.11
N GLU A 222 -16.76 -4.88 4.58
CA GLU A 222 -16.88 -5.63 3.33
C GLU A 222 -17.81 -6.85 3.47
N LEU A 223 -17.80 -7.54 4.62
CA LEU A 223 -18.80 -8.57 4.93
C LEU A 223 -20.21 -8.01 4.92
N ALA A 224 -20.43 -6.82 5.46
CA ALA A 224 -21.74 -6.17 5.39
C ALA A 224 -22.18 -5.92 3.94
N LYS A 225 -21.28 -5.49 3.05
CA LYS A 225 -21.56 -5.33 1.61
C LYS A 225 -21.90 -6.65 0.94
N ILE A 226 -21.17 -7.72 1.23
CA ILE A 226 -21.47 -9.06 0.71
C ILE A 226 -22.89 -9.46 1.08
N TYR A 227 -23.31 -9.24 2.33
CA TYR A 227 -24.66 -9.57 2.77
C TYR A 227 -25.74 -8.64 2.19
N LEU A 228 -25.41 -7.38 1.86
CA LEU A 228 -26.31 -6.54 1.06
C LEU A 228 -26.50 -7.10 -0.36
N ILE A 229 -25.43 -7.58 -0.99
CA ILE A 229 -25.50 -8.23 -2.31
C ILE A 229 -26.32 -9.52 -2.23
N LYS A 230 -26.18 -10.31 -1.16
CA LYS A 230 -26.97 -11.52 -0.88
C LYS A 230 -28.41 -11.21 -0.46
N ASN A 231 -28.78 -9.91 -0.36
CA ASN A 231 -30.10 -9.41 0.10
C ASN A 231 -30.45 -9.82 1.54
N ASP A 232 -29.48 -10.13 2.36
CA ASP A 232 -29.62 -10.40 3.81
C ASP A 232 -29.31 -9.12 4.61
N LYS A 233 -30.30 -8.24 4.74
CA LYS A 233 -30.14 -6.95 5.39
C LYS A 233 -29.85 -7.06 6.89
N ASP A 234 -30.35 -8.10 7.55
CA ASP A 234 -30.18 -8.26 8.98
C ASP A 234 -28.72 -8.60 9.32
N LYS A 235 -28.11 -9.52 8.58
CA LYS A 235 -26.68 -9.79 8.71
C LYS A 235 -25.82 -8.61 8.27
N ALA A 236 -26.20 -7.90 7.22
CA ALA A 236 -25.49 -6.70 6.79
C ALA A 236 -25.47 -5.63 7.91
N ILE A 237 -26.59 -5.41 8.59
CA ILE A 237 -26.66 -4.49 9.74
C ILE A 237 -25.78 -4.98 10.90
N GLN A 238 -25.79 -6.28 11.20
CA GLN A 238 -24.95 -6.85 12.24
C GLN A 238 -23.47 -6.58 11.97
N TYR A 239 -22.96 -6.93 10.79
CA TYR A 239 -21.56 -6.74 10.43
C TYR A 239 -21.19 -5.25 10.34
N ALA A 240 -22.05 -4.39 9.80
CA ALA A 240 -21.80 -2.95 9.77
C ALA A 240 -21.72 -2.35 11.18
N ASN A 241 -22.55 -2.80 12.11
CA ASN A 241 -22.49 -2.35 13.50
C ASN A 241 -21.21 -2.82 14.20
N VAL A 242 -20.73 -4.05 13.93
CA VAL A 242 -19.43 -4.51 14.45
C VAL A 242 -18.31 -3.65 13.87
N ALA A 243 -18.31 -3.37 12.56
CA ALA A 243 -17.32 -2.49 11.94
C ALA A 243 -17.30 -1.09 12.59
N ILE A 244 -18.48 -0.52 12.89
CA ILE A 244 -18.61 0.77 13.58
C ILE A 244 -18.03 0.70 15.00
N GLN A 245 -18.23 -0.40 15.72
CA GLN A 245 -17.68 -0.57 17.08
C GLN A 245 -16.15 -0.63 17.07
N GLU A 246 -15.55 -1.30 16.09
CA GLU A 246 -14.08 -1.41 15.96
C GLU A 246 -13.42 -0.06 15.61
N ASN A 247 -14.00 0.71 14.69
CA ASN A 247 -13.46 2.02 14.32
C ASN A 247 -14.58 3.01 13.93
N PRO A 248 -15.25 3.65 14.93
CA PRO A 248 -16.46 4.43 14.68
C PRO A 248 -16.27 5.55 13.67
N LYS A 249 -15.26 6.41 13.86
CA LYS A 249 -15.04 7.59 13.01
C LYS A 249 -14.77 7.20 11.55
N ARG A 250 -13.82 6.31 11.32
CA ARG A 250 -13.42 5.89 9.97
C ARG A 250 -14.54 5.14 9.25
N ILE A 251 -15.22 4.24 9.95
CA ILE A 251 -16.24 3.39 9.33
C ILE A 251 -17.52 4.18 9.05
N VAL A 252 -17.96 5.05 9.94
CA VAL A 252 -19.13 5.90 9.68
C VAL A 252 -18.89 6.81 8.49
N GLU A 253 -17.69 7.38 8.34
CA GLU A 253 -17.33 8.16 7.15
C GLU A 253 -17.38 7.32 5.87
N LYS A 254 -16.84 6.09 5.88
CA LYS A 254 -16.93 5.16 4.75
C LYS A 254 -18.37 4.80 4.40
N ILE A 255 -19.20 4.47 5.40
CA ILE A 255 -20.63 4.14 5.22
C ILE A 255 -21.39 5.32 4.59
N ARG A 256 -21.14 6.54 5.04
CA ARG A 256 -21.80 7.74 4.50
C ARG A 256 -21.42 8.03 3.05
N ASN A 257 -20.20 7.70 2.68
CA ASN A 257 -19.69 7.90 1.33
C ASN A 257 -20.05 6.76 0.36
N ASP A 258 -20.45 5.60 0.88
CA ASP A 258 -20.80 4.43 0.08
C ASP A 258 -22.32 4.28 -0.05
N VAL A 259 -22.82 4.50 -1.26
CA VAL A 259 -24.27 4.45 -1.58
C VAL A 259 -24.90 3.07 -1.29
N THR A 260 -24.12 1.99 -1.23
CA THR A 260 -24.63 0.65 -0.96
C THR A 260 -25.28 0.54 0.43
N PHE A 261 -24.80 1.34 1.39
CA PHE A 261 -25.32 1.36 2.76
C PHE A 261 -26.57 2.22 2.94
N ALA A 262 -26.97 3.04 1.96
CA ALA A 262 -28.14 3.91 2.08
C ALA A 262 -29.42 3.15 2.49
N ILE A 263 -29.53 1.87 2.11
CA ILE A 263 -30.69 1.02 2.40
C ILE A 263 -30.81 0.64 3.88
N ILE A 264 -29.68 0.60 4.61
CA ILE A 264 -29.65 0.17 6.01
C ILE A 264 -29.16 1.25 6.98
N ILE A 265 -28.69 2.40 6.50
CA ILE A 265 -28.05 3.43 7.30
C ILE A 265 -28.89 3.89 8.50
N ALA A 266 -30.21 4.02 8.32
CA ALA A 266 -31.14 4.41 9.37
C ALA A 266 -31.30 3.36 10.52
N LYS A 267 -30.77 2.15 10.32
CA LYS A 267 -30.82 1.05 11.30
C LYS A 267 -29.46 0.78 11.94
N LEU A 268 -28.42 1.54 11.57
CA LEU A 268 -27.08 1.37 12.12
C LEU A 268 -26.95 2.10 13.47
N SER A 269 -26.16 1.51 14.36
CA SER A 269 -25.87 2.08 15.70
C SER A 269 -24.75 3.12 15.59
N ILE A 270 -25.00 4.23 14.91
CA ILE A 270 -24.02 5.31 14.76
C ILE A 270 -23.92 6.10 16.06
N PRO A 271 -22.74 6.35 16.62
CA PRO A 271 -22.56 7.15 17.83
C PRO A 271 -23.09 8.58 17.67
N PHE A 272 -23.83 9.08 18.66
CA PHE A 272 -24.51 10.38 18.63
C PHE A 272 -23.60 11.57 18.31
N ASN A 273 -22.36 11.55 18.80
CA ASN A 273 -21.37 12.59 18.52
C ASN A 273 -20.91 12.63 17.04
N LEU A 274 -21.18 11.55 16.29
CA LEU A 274 -20.91 11.46 14.84
C LEU A 274 -22.17 11.72 14.00
N GLU A 275 -23.36 11.76 14.64
CA GLU A 275 -24.63 12.09 13.98
C GLU A 275 -24.80 13.59 13.72
N ILE A 276 -24.24 14.45 14.59
CA ILE A 276 -24.54 15.90 14.63
C ILE A 276 -23.84 16.70 13.52
N GLU A 277 -22.77 16.20 12.93
CA GLU A 277 -22.06 16.94 11.86
C GLU A 277 -22.77 16.83 10.50
N GLY A 278 -24.08 17.09 10.42
CA GLY A 278 -24.73 17.09 9.10
C GLY A 278 -26.27 16.97 9.02
N GLU A 279 -27.01 17.07 10.11
CA GLU A 279 -28.45 16.69 10.12
C GLU A 279 -29.40 17.55 9.24
N GLU A 280 -29.12 18.79 8.95
CA GLU A 280 -30.04 19.63 8.16
C GLU A 280 -29.87 19.53 6.64
N GLU A 281 -28.66 19.25 6.17
CA GLU A 281 -28.41 19.02 4.71
C GLU A 281 -28.65 17.56 4.28
N GLU A 282 -28.63 16.61 5.19
CA GLU A 282 -28.61 15.17 4.88
C GLU A 282 -29.98 14.57 4.57
N LYS A 283 -31.07 15.04 5.15
CA LYS A 283 -32.41 14.47 4.86
C LYS A 283 -32.78 14.55 3.37
N HIS A 284 -32.34 15.63 2.70
CA HIS A 284 -32.59 15.78 1.25
C HIS A 284 -31.54 15.05 0.39
N LYS A 285 -30.32 14.84 0.88
CA LYS A 285 -29.26 14.08 0.20
C LYS A 285 -29.41 12.57 0.35
N LEU A 286 -29.96 12.10 1.49
CA LEU A 286 -30.24 10.68 1.75
C LEU A 286 -31.24 10.11 0.76
N THR A 287 -32.35 10.82 0.48
CA THR A 287 -33.36 10.38 -0.49
C THR A 287 -32.79 10.24 -1.90
N LYS A 288 -31.89 11.16 -2.31
CA LYS A 288 -31.20 11.04 -3.61
C LYS A 288 -30.13 9.93 -3.62
N LYS A 289 -29.48 9.66 -2.49
CA LYS A 289 -28.51 8.56 -2.34
C LYS A 289 -29.21 7.21 -2.33
N GLU A 290 -30.37 7.09 -1.70
CA GLU A 290 -31.20 5.88 -1.70
C GLU A 290 -31.68 5.51 -3.11
N ILE A 291 -32.12 6.51 -3.89
CA ILE A 291 -32.49 6.33 -5.29
C ILE A 291 -31.29 5.85 -6.12
N LYS A 292 -30.13 6.50 -5.97
CA LYS A 292 -28.89 6.09 -6.65
C LYS A 292 -28.43 4.69 -6.24
N ALA A 293 -28.54 4.33 -4.95
CA ALA A 293 -28.20 2.99 -4.47
C ALA A 293 -29.12 1.92 -5.06
N LYS A 294 -30.41 2.23 -5.19
CA LYS A 294 -31.39 1.34 -5.82
C LYS A 294 -31.08 1.17 -7.31
N GLU A 295 -30.79 2.26 -8.03
CA GLU A 295 -30.37 2.24 -9.44
C GLU A 295 -29.06 1.46 -9.64
N HIS A 296 -28.09 1.64 -8.74
CA HIS A 296 -26.82 0.92 -8.81
C HIS A 296 -26.98 -0.58 -8.54
N LEU A 297 -27.80 -0.96 -7.56
CA LEU A 297 -28.16 -2.35 -7.29
C LEU A 297 -28.92 -2.97 -8.47
N GLU A 298 -29.84 -2.23 -9.08
CA GLU A 298 -30.57 -2.67 -10.27
C GLU A 298 -29.63 -2.84 -11.48
N GLN A 299 -28.68 -1.94 -11.68
CA GLN A 299 -27.64 -2.06 -12.71
C GLN A 299 -26.73 -3.25 -12.45
N MET A 300 -26.31 -3.50 -11.22
CA MET A 300 -25.52 -4.69 -10.87
C MET A 300 -26.31 -5.98 -11.11
N VAL A 301 -27.60 -6.01 -10.77
CA VAL A 301 -28.50 -7.14 -11.06
C VAL A 301 -28.70 -7.32 -12.57
N GLU A 302 -28.77 -6.23 -13.34
CA GLU A 302 -28.93 -6.30 -14.80
C GLU A 302 -27.63 -6.74 -15.50
N ILE A 303 -26.48 -6.30 -15.02
CA ILE A 303 -25.16 -6.79 -15.45
C ILE A 303 -25.02 -8.28 -15.14
N THR A 304 -25.50 -8.74 -13.97
CA THR A 304 -25.51 -10.17 -13.63
C THR A 304 -26.39 -11.00 -14.55
N LYS A 305 -27.53 -10.45 -14.99
CA LYS A 305 -28.42 -11.11 -15.98
C LYS A 305 -27.82 -11.16 -17.38
N LYS A 306 -27.13 -10.09 -17.83
CA LYS A 306 -26.51 -10.04 -19.17
C LYS A 306 -25.33 -10.98 -19.33
N ILE A 307 -24.70 -11.40 -18.23
CA ILE A 307 -23.54 -12.33 -18.23
C ILE A 307 -23.97 -13.81 -18.08
N GLY A 308 -25.28 -14.11 -18.14
CA GLY A 308 -25.77 -15.49 -18.25
C GLY A 308 -26.09 -16.21 -16.94
N PHE A 309 -26.25 -15.49 -15.83
CA PHE A 309 -26.75 -16.06 -14.57
C PHE A 309 -28.30 -15.92 -14.50
N ASN A 310 -28.99 -16.89 -15.07
CA ASN A 310 -30.43 -17.10 -14.83
C ASN A 310 -30.59 -17.99 -13.60
N ASP A 311 -30.49 -17.50 -12.42
CA ASP A 311 -31.07 -18.02 -11.16
C ASP A 311 -30.33 -17.49 -9.92
N VAL A 312 -30.50 -16.24 -9.64
CA VAL A 312 -30.54 -15.79 -8.24
C VAL A 312 -32.00 -15.42 -8.01
N GLY A 313 -32.71 -16.30 -7.29
CA GLY A 313 -34.15 -16.19 -7.04
C GLY A 313 -34.49 -14.92 -6.26
N ILE A 314 -34.52 -13.79 -6.95
CA ILE A 314 -35.16 -12.57 -6.47
C ILE A 314 -36.65 -12.72 -6.78
N HIS A 315 -37.39 -13.28 -5.84
CA HIS A 315 -38.83 -13.25 -5.87
C HIS A 315 -39.33 -11.79 -5.92
N LYS A 316 -39.87 -11.40 -7.07
CA LYS A 316 -40.53 -10.11 -7.36
C LYS A 316 -41.67 -9.71 -6.39
N LYS A 317 -41.90 -10.46 -5.32
CA LYS A 317 -43.05 -10.25 -4.41
C LYS A 317 -42.87 -9.16 -3.34
N ASN A 318 -41.66 -8.63 -3.09
CA ASN A 318 -41.45 -7.70 -2.01
C ASN A 318 -41.00 -6.28 -2.43
N ILE A 319 -41.10 -5.92 -3.71
CA ILE A 319 -40.80 -4.53 -4.17
C ILE A 319 -42.11 -3.72 -4.35
N LYS A 320 -43.19 -4.09 -3.70
CA LYS A 320 -44.31 -3.18 -3.48
C LYS A 320 -44.15 -2.49 -2.12
N VAL A 321 -43.22 -1.52 -2.06
CA VAL A 321 -43.14 -0.60 -0.95
C VAL A 321 -43.43 0.79 -1.48
N LYS A 322 -44.71 1.21 -1.31
CA LYS A 322 -45.13 2.60 -1.09
C LYS A 322 -44.90 3.62 -2.21
N ASP A 323 -45.39 3.38 -3.39
CA ASP A 323 -45.71 4.47 -4.32
C ASP A 323 -46.89 5.35 -3.83
N GLU A 324 -47.67 4.86 -2.87
CA GLU A 324 -48.87 5.58 -2.38
C GLU A 324 -48.58 6.70 -1.35
N GLU A 325 -47.42 6.69 -0.66
CA GLU A 325 -47.05 7.81 0.26
C GLU A 325 -46.41 9.00 -0.47
N PHE A 326 -45.93 8.82 -1.70
CA PHE A 326 -45.26 9.88 -2.45
C PHE A 326 -46.24 10.84 -3.15
N GLU A 327 -47.45 10.40 -3.49
CA GLU A 327 -48.47 11.27 -4.05
C GLU A 327 -49.19 12.15 -3.03
N ILE A 328 -49.25 11.72 -1.76
CA ILE A 328 -49.92 12.48 -0.68
C ILE A 328 -49.10 13.71 -0.24
N ASN A 329 -47.78 13.66 -0.29
CA ASN A 329 -46.94 14.80 0.11
C ASN A 329 -46.80 15.88 -0.99
N ASN A 330 -46.96 15.52 -2.27
CA ASN A 330 -46.90 16.49 -3.35
C ASN A 330 -48.22 17.26 -3.54
N GLN A 331 -49.34 16.81 -2.94
CA GLN A 331 -50.59 17.58 -2.92
C GLN A 331 -50.67 18.59 -1.78
N LYS A 332 -49.91 18.40 -0.70
CA LYS A 332 -49.88 19.36 0.42
C LYS A 332 -48.95 20.57 0.25
N GLU A 333 -48.09 20.56 -0.76
CA GLU A 333 -47.25 21.70 -1.11
C GLU A 333 -47.83 22.58 -2.23
N ARG A 334 -49.08 22.30 -2.67
CA ARG A 334 -49.82 23.08 -3.69
C ARG A 334 -51.11 23.72 -3.24
N GLU A 335 -51.42 23.65 -1.94
CA GLU A 335 -52.42 24.45 -1.26
C GLU A 335 -51.74 25.37 -0.22
#